data_de26f2b7e48c34e54f59901ccfbd1827
#
_entry.id   de26f2b7e48c34e54f59901ccfbd1827
#
_cell.length_a   1.000
_cell.length_b   1.000
_cell.length_c   1.000
_cell.angle_alpha   90.00
_cell.angle_beta   90.00
_cell.angle_gamma   90.00
#
_symmetry.space_group_name_H-M   'P 1'
#
loop_
_entity.id
_entity.type
_entity.pdbx_description
1 polymer ?
#
loop_
_entity_poly.entity_id
_entity_poly.type
_entity_poly.pdbx_seq_one_letter_code
_entity_poly.pdbx_strand_id
1 'polypeptide(L)'
;MVELEIREIEGSELSKWDKFVEESKQGTLFSTTLWMEVLNRYPDGKSKILGIFRENEIISGILLYERSKLFLNIMAYPPLTPFTSILFNESKTSKFSNIESSQKKMINLINDYLSKNYNFIALQLDPSIKDIRHFLWLGWKSYASYTYEINLVNIKDLWERMDKDAKYEINKAKKNNVEISESKDIDKFLILYEKTFLKQNSKIPLNKDFIREMFKILISRGKCKLYFANIKEKETISGALTIWDNKKAYYLLAASDPTMKLGANYLLLWHIIENMSRKFTTIDLVGANIPNIVKFKREFATKLVPYYVVEKYKPTLVKILYSIYKKIHKL
;
A
#
# COMPACT_ATOMS: atom_id res chain seq x y z
N MET A 1 -20.00 23.60 22.73
CA MET A 1 -19.34 22.83 21.61
C MET A 1 -18.76 21.60 22.26
N VAL A 2 -19.03 20.41 21.72
CA VAL A 2 -18.41 19.19 22.25
C VAL A 2 -16.92 19.26 21.91
N GLU A 3 -16.07 19.08 22.92
CA GLU A 3 -14.60 19.12 22.80
C GLU A 3 -14.11 17.89 22.04
N LEU A 4 -13.14 18.09 21.14
CA LEU A 4 -12.48 17.01 20.40
C LEU A 4 -11.19 16.66 21.13
N GLU A 5 -11.01 15.40 21.45
CA GLU A 5 -9.80 14.86 22.05
C GLU A 5 -8.96 14.12 21.01
N ILE A 6 -7.64 14.35 20.99
CA ILE A 6 -6.70 13.59 20.19
C ILE A 6 -5.78 12.77 21.10
N ARG A 7 -5.80 11.45 20.95
CA ARG A 7 -4.98 10.53 21.76
C ARG A 7 -4.67 9.22 21.05
N GLU A 8 -3.75 8.46 21.60
CA GLU A 8 -3.42 7.13 21.12
C GLU A 8 -4.56 6.15 21.44
N ILE A 9 -4.80 5.22 20.50
CA ILE A 9 -5.78 4.13 20.63
C ILE A 9 -5.04 2.88 21.07
N GLU A 10 -5.40 2.35 22.23
CA GLU A 10 -4.77 1.20 22.87
C GLU A 10 -5.77 0.21 23.46
N GLY A 11 -5.28 -0.96 23.83
CA GLY A 11 -6.04 -1.97 24.59
C GLY A 11 -7.33 -2.39 23.89
N SER A 12 -8.45 -2.31 24.63
CA SER A 12 -9.77 -2.73 24.12
C SER A 12 -10.35 -1.83 23.01
N GLU A 13 -9.81 -0.62 22.82
CA GLU A 13 -10.27 0.30 21.78
C GLU A 13 -9.75 -0.08 20.39
N LEU A 14 -8.72 -0.93 20.29
CA LEU A 14 -8.19 -1.42 19.00
C LEU A 14 -9.25 -2.12 18.16
N SER A 15 -10.18 -2.84 18.79
CA SER A 15 -11.30 -3.46 18.07
C SER A 15 -12.30 -2.45 17.51
N LYS A 16 -12.52 -1.34 18.24
CA LYS A 16 -13.36 -0.21 17.75
C LYS A 16 -12.69 0.49 16.58
N TRP A 17 -11.34 0.62 16.63
CA TRP A 17 -10.58 1.17 15.51
C TRP A 17 -10.72 0.33 14.25
N ASP A 18 -10.56 -0.99 14.31
CA ASP A 18 -10.69 -1.83 13.12
C ASP A 18 -12.09 -1.72 12.49
N LYS A 19 -13.16 -1.64 13.31
CA LYS A 19 -14.50 -1.37 12.82
C LYS A 19 -14.59 0.00 12.14
N PHE A 20 -14.00 1.04 12.74
CA PHE A 20 -13.93 2.38 12.15
C PHE A 20 -13.19 2.38 10.82
N VAL A 21 -12.08 1.63 10.68
CA VAL A 21 -11.35 1.45 9.42
C VAL A 21 -12.24 0.82 8.35
N GLU A 22 -13.00 -0.21 8.70
CA GLU A 22 -13.90 -0.90 7.78
C GLU A 22 -15.00 0.01 7.24
N GLU A 23 -15.58 0.85 8.10
CA GLU A 23 -16.66 1.78 7.77
C GLU A 23 -16.15 3.03 7.04
N SER A 24 -14.90 3.43 7.25
CA SER A 24 -14.32 4.64 6.65
C SER A 24 -14.02 4.43 5.17
N LYS A 25 -14.36 5.42 4.32
CA LYS A 25 -14.07 5.38 2.88
C LYS A 25 -12.57 5.23 2.57
N GLN A 26 -11.72 5.88 3.36
CA GLN A 26 -10.26 5.86 3.25
C GLN A 26 -9.63 4.62 3.91
N GLY A 27 -10.42 3.86 4.66
CA GLY A 27 -9.93 2.70 5.41
C GLY A 27 -9.51 1.55 4.48
N THR A 28 -8.31 1.05 4.70
CA THR A 28 -7.71 -0.07 3.96
C THR A 28 -7.05 -1.05 4.93
N LEU A 29 -6.57 -2.19 4.43
CA LEU A 29 -5.74 -3.11 5.23
C LEU A 29 -4.59 -2.39 5.92
N PHE A 30 -4.00 -1.40 5.25
CA PHE A 30 -2.84 -0.64 5.72
C PHE A 30 -3.13 0.31 6.89
N SER A 31 -4.39 0.46 7.27
CA SER A 31 -4.83 1.26 8.43
C SER A 31 -5.25 0.41 9.62
N THR A 32 -5.28 -0.93 9.50
CA THR A 32 -5.79 -1.84 10.54
C THR A 32 -4.77 -2.15 11.63
N THR A 33 -5.26 -2.67 12.76
CA THR A 33 -4.41 -3.23 13.82
C THR A 33 -3.60 -4.42 13.34
N LEU A 34 -4.10 -5.20 12.39
CA LEU A 34 -3.37 -6.28 11.73
C LEU A 34 -2.13 -5.74 10.99
N TRP A 35 -2.27 -4.61 10.27
CA TRP A 35 -1.12 -4.00 9.61
C TRP A 35 -0.16 -3.35 10.60
N MET A 36 -0.66 -2.79 11.70
CA MET A 36 0.17 -2.33 12.82
C MET A 36 1.04 -3.48 13.38
N GLU A 37 0.46 -4.67 13.57
CA GLU A 37 1.20 -5.87 13.98
C GLU A 37 2.31 -6.22 12.98
N VAL A 38 2.02 -6.17 11.67
CA VAL A 38 3.01 -6.39 10.60
C VAL A 38 4.13 -5.37 10.68
N LEU A 39 3.82 -4.08 10.77
CA LEU A 39 4.82 -3.01 10.81
C LEU A 39 5.74 -3.11 12.02
N ASN A 40 5.23 -3.56 13.16
CA ASN A 40 6.01 -3.75 14.39
C ASN A 40 7.02 -4.93 14.30
N ARG A 41 7.00 -5.72 13.22
CA ARG A 41 8.05 -6.71 12.90
C ARG A 41 9.22 -6.10 12.13
N TYR A 42 9.08 -4.87 11.62
CA TYR A 42 10.18 -4.20 10.94
C TYR A 42 11.11 -3.54 11.97
N PRO A 43 12.43 -3.81 11.92
CA PRO A 43 13.34 -3.45 13.02
C PRO A 43 13.54 -1.95 13.21
N ASP A 44 13.32 -1.13 12.18
CA ASP A 44 13.73 0.27 12.15
C ASP A 44 12.63 1.25 12.58
N GLY A 45 11.52 0.79 13.14
CA GLY A 45 10.44 1.67 13.53
C GLY A 45 9.39 1.03 14.43
N LYS A 46 8.44 1.85 14.86
CA LYS A 46 7.27 1.44 15.65
C LYS A 46 6.02 2.05 15.05
N SER A 47 4.93 1.34 15.16
CA SER A 47 3.63 1.85 14.73
C SER A 47 2.71 2.05 15.93
N LYS A 48 1.86 3.09 15.82
CA LYS A 48 0.79 3.39 16.77
C LYS A 48 -0.41 3.99 16.05
N ILE A 49 -1.56 3.94 16.67
CA ILE A 49 -2.78 4.50 16.12
C ILE A 49 -3.13 5.75 16.90
N LEU A 50 -3.30 6.86 16.19
CA LEU A 50 -3.75 8.12 16.74
C LEU A 50 -5.21 8.33 16.35
N GLY A 51 -6.10 8.48 17.35
CA GLY A 51 -7.52 8.73 17.17
C GLY A 51 -7.93 10.13 17.56
N ILE A 52 -8.94 10.67 16.89
CA ILE A 52 -9.69 11.84 17.31
C ILE A 52 -11.05 11.37 17.77
N PHE A 53 -11.38 11.74 18.99
CA PHE A 53 -12.61 11.36 19.68
C PHE A 53 -13.55 12.56 19.82
N ARG A 54 -14.83 12.26 19.67
CA ARG A 54 -15.92 13.11 20.15
C ARG A 54 -16.64 12.32 21.22
N GLU A 55 -16.56 12.80 22.48
CA GLU A 55 -16.96 11.99 23.63
C GLU A 55 -16.16 10.68 23.65
N ASN A 56 -16.78 9.53 23.45
CA ASN A 56 -16.13 8.22 23.42
C ASN A 56 -16.12 7.57 22.01
N GLU A 57 -16.52 8.32 20.98
CA GLU A 57 -16.59 7.81 19.61
C GLU A 57 -15.40 8.27 18.77
N ILE A 58 -14.81 7.33 18.03
CA ILE A 58 -13.75 7.63 17.06
C ILE A 58 -14.41 8.30 15.86
N ILE A 59 -13.99 9.53 15.53
CA ILE A 59 -14.50 10.29 14.39
C ILE A 59 -13.46 10.52 13.30
N SER A 60 -12.17 10.33 13.63
CA SER A 60 -11.05 10.39 12.69
C SER A 60 -9.84 9.71 13.31
N GLY A 61 -8.84 9.41 12.51
CA GLY A 61 -7.56 8.91 13.02
C GLY A 61 -6.63 8.47 11.92
N ILE A 62 -5.47 7.97 12.34
CA ILE A 62 -4.40 7.55 11.43
C ILE A 62 -3.51 6.51 12.10
N LEU A 63 -3.08 5.49 11.34
CA LEU A 63 -1.98 4.61 11.71
C LEU A 63 -0.66 5.33 11.40
N LEU A 64 0.14 5.57 12.41
CA LEU A 64 1.47 6.19 12.31
C LEU A 64 2.54 5.12 12.29
N TYR A 65 3.62 5.38 11.54
CA TYR A 65 4.86 4.61 11.60
C TYR A 65 6.01 5.57 11.86
N GLU A 66 6.62 5.44 13.03
CA GLU A 66 7.64 6.35 13.52
C GLU A 66 9.02 5.69 13.59
N ARG A 67 10.03 6.47 13.25
CA ARG A 67 11.44 6.09 13.33
C ARG A 67 12.24 7.24 13.96
N SER A 68 13.28 6.89 14.68
CA SER A 68 14.25 7.88 15.18
C SER A 68 15.59 7.64 14.51
N LYS A 69 16.19 8.68 13.95
CA LYS A 69 17.51 8.63 13.32
C LYS A 69 18.26 9.93 13.56
N LEU A 70 19.48 9.87 14.11
CA LEU A 70 20.33 11.03 14.34
C LEU A 70 19.59 12.19 15.03
N PHE A 71 18.92 11.90 16.15
CA PHE A 71 18.10 12.85 16.95
C PHE A 71 16.84 13.38 16.24
N LEU A 72 16.50 12.84 15.07
CA LEU A 72 15.30 13.22 14.33
C LEU A 72 14.20 12.19 14.53
N ASN A 73 13.03 12.67 14.94
CA ASN A 73 11.80 11.88 14.94
C ASN A 73 11.16 12.00 13.56
N ILE A 74 10.99 10.87 12.89
CA ILE A 74 10.50 10.78 11.52
C ILE A 74 9.24 9.96 11.49
N MET A 75 8.20 10.49 10.87
CA MET A 75 6.95 9.78 10.58
C MET A 75 6.77 9.76 9.06
N ALA A 76 7.22 8.68 8.41
CA ALA A 76 7.17 8.59 6.95
C ALA A 76 7.40 7.16 6.44
N TYR A 77 6.79 6.87 5.31
CA TYR A 77 7.07 5.73 4.42
C TYR A 77 7.22 4.38 5.15
N PRO A 78 6.15 3.84 5.74
CA PRO A 78 6.19 2.48 6.27
C PRO A 78 6.51 1.48 5.16
N PRO A 79 7.27 0.41 5.45
CA PRO A 79 7.59 -0.59 4.44
C PRO A 79 6.30 -1.25 3.89
N LEU A 80 6.27 -1.49 2.58
CA LEU A 80 5.15 -2.14 1.86
C LEU A 80 3.76 -1.52 2.11
N THR A 81 3.71 -0.24 2.47
CA THR A 81 2.47 0.46 2.79
C THR A 81 2.19 1.53 1.74
N PRO A 82 1.33 1.27 0.75
CA PRO A 82 1.04 2.22 -0.32
C PRO A 82 0.29 3.46 0.15
N PHE A 83 -0.51 3.34 1.23
CA PHE A 83 -1.30 4.42 1.76
C PHE A 83 -1.15 4.54 3.28
N THR A 84 -0.91 5.76 3.76
CA THR A 84 -0.87 6.14 5.18
C THR A 84 -1.86 7.26 5.42
N SER A 85 -3.13 6.97 5.19
CA SER A 85 -4.17 7.97 5.08
C SER A 85 -4.79 8.35 6.42
N ILE A 86 -5.21 9.60 6.53
CA ILE A 86 -6.14 10.01 7.57
C ILE A 86 -7.51 9.45 7.22
N LEU A 87 -8.17 8.84 8.19
CA LEU A 87 -9.52 8.30 8.07
C LEU A 87 -10.53 9.29 8.66
N PHE A 88 -11.69 9.40 8.02
CA PHE A 88 -12.78 10.26 8.48
C PHE A 88 -14.07 9.46 8.61
N ASN A 89 -14.84 9.74 9.64
CA ASN A 89 -16.24 9.34 9.70
C ASN A 89 -17.04 10.31 8.82
N GLU A 90 -17.50 9.82 7.64
CA GLU A 90 -18.35 10.61 6.75
C GLU A 90 -19.82 10.42 7.12
N SER A 91 -20.45 11.45 7.64
CA SER A 91 -21.91 11.48 7.78
C SER A 91 -22.56 11.46 6.39
N LYS A 92 -23.36 10.44 6.10
CA LYS A 92 -24.06 10.26 4.82
C LYS A 92 -25.07 11.39 4.48
N THR A 93 -25.39 12.24 5.43
CA THR A 93 -26.46 13.25 5.32
C THR A 93 -25.94 14.70 5.37
N SER A 94 -24.64 14.92 5.53
CA SER A 94 -24.09 16.26 5.71
C SER A 94 -23.92 16.99 4.38
N LYS A 95 -24.23 18.30 4.36
CA LYS A 95 -23.86 19.20 3.26
C LYS A 95 -22.34 19.20 3.07
N PHE A 96 -21.88 19.35 1.83
CA PHE A 96 -20.45 19.40 1.49
C PHE A 96 -19.65 20.37 2.39
N SER A 97 -20.19 21.57 2.66
CA SER A 97 -19.55 22.56 3.52
C SER A 97 -19.34 22.06 4.97
N ASN A 98 -20.25 21.24 5.47
CA ASN A 98 -20.13 20.65 6.81
C ASN A 98 -19.05 19.56 6.85
N ILE A 99 -19.00 18.73 5.78
CA ILE A 99 -17.96 17.71 5.63
C ILE A 99 -16.59 18.37 5.57
N GLU A 100 -16.43 19.36 4.69
CA GLU A 100 -15.19 20.13 4.55
C GLU A 100 -14.75 20.78 5.86
N SER A 101 -15.67 21.46 6.55
CA SER A 101 -15.38 22.10 7.84
C SER A 101 -14.98 21.08 8.93
N SER A 102 -15.60 19.90 8.93
CA SER A 102 -15.27 18.82 9.85
C SER A 102 -13.89 18.24 9.54
N GLN A 103 -13.61 17.91 8.28
CA GLN A 103 -12.30 17.40 7.85
C GLN A 103 -11.18 18.40 8.15
N LYS A 104 -11.42 19.71 7.91
CA LYS A 104 -10.47 20.77 8.27
C LYS A 104 -10.10 20.74 9.75
N LYS A 105 -11.10 20.63 10.65
CA LYS A 105 -10.84 20.56 12.09
C LYS A 105 -9.99 19.34 12.47
N MET A 106 -10.29 18.18 11.89
CA MET A 106 -9.55 16.93 12.14
C MET A 106 -8.12 17.01 11.62
N ILE A 107 -7.93 17.55 10.39
CA ILE A 107 -6.61 17.74 9.79
C ILE A 107 -5.77 18.72 10.63
N ASN A 108 -6.38 19.80 11.18
CA ASN A 108 -5.68 20.75 12.05
C ASN A 108 -5.18 20.04 13.34
N LEU A 109 -6.02 19.27 14.01
CA LEU A 109 -5.64 18.55 15.23
C LEU A 109 -4.51 17.54 14.96
N ILE A 110 -4.59 16.78 13.87
CA ILE A 110 -3.54 15.85 13.46
C ILE A 110 -2.26 16.61 13.10
N ASN A 111 -2.37 17.71 12.35
CA ASN A 111 -1.22 18.55 12.01
C ASN A 111 -0.49 19.07 13.25
N ASP A 112 -1.24 19.55 14.25
CA ASP A 112 -0.67 20.11 15.47
C ASP A 112 0.05 19.03 16.27
N TYR A 113 -0.57 17.85 16.42
CA TYR A 113 0.06 16.71 17.07
C TYR A 113 1.35 16.28 16.32
N LEU A 114 1.26 16.08 15.00
CA LEU A 114 2.39 15.61 14.20
C LEU A 114 3.51 16.66 14.17
N SER A 115 3.18 17.93 14.00
CA SER A 115 4.16 19.03 13.97
C SER A 115 4.87 19.24 15.31
N LYS A 116 4.23 18.92 16.44
CA LYS A 116 4.83 18.95 17.77
C LYS A 116 5.83 17.81 17.95
N ASN A 117 5.52 16.60 17.50
CA ASN A 117 6.24 15.38 17.87
C ASN A 117 7.28 14.95 16.83
N TYR A 118 7.17 15.36 15.56
CA TYR A 118 8.07 14.90 14.49
C TYR A 118 8.81 16.05 13.80
N ASN A 119 10.01 15.73 13.32
CA ASN A 119 10.87 16.65 12.57
C ASN A 119 10.59 16.58 11.07
N PHE A 120 10.26 15.38 10.58
CA PHE A 120 9.83 15.14 9.22
C PHE A 120 8.58 14.27 9.22
N ILE A 121 7.61 14.65 8.41
CA ILE A 121 6.32 13.97 8.27
C ILE A 121 6.05 13.77 6.78
N ALA A 122 5.64 12.56 6.39
CA ALA A 122 5.14 12.29 5.06
C ALA A 122 3.96 11.31 5.11
N LEU A 123 2.88 11.67 4.44
CA LEU A 123 1.66 10.86 4.30
C LEU A 123 1.42 10.56 2.83
N GLN A 124 1.08 9.31 2.55
CA GLN A 124 0.59 8.87 1.24
C GLN A 124 -0.93 8.71 1.35
N LEU A 125 -1.66 9.72 0.91
CA LEU A 125 -3.11 9.79 1.12
C LEU A 125 -3.84 8.77 0.23
N ASP A 126 -4.93 8.20 0.76
CA ASP A 126 -5.81 7.33 -0.03
C ASP A 126 -6.35 8.07 -1.25
N PRO A 127 -6.49 7.43 -2.43
CA PRO A 127 -7.01 8.06 -3.65
C PRO A 127 -8.39 8.69 -3.52
N SER A 128 -9.17 8.34 -2.50
CA SER A 128 -10.48 8.97 -2.25
C SER A 128 -10.37 10.39 -1.68
N ILE A 129 -9.22 10.78 -1.11
CA ILE A 129 -8.96 12.14 -0.66
C ILE A 129 -8.57 13.00 -1.85
N LYS A 130 -9.52 13.80 -2.36
CA LYS A 130 -9.33 14.68 -3.52
C LYS A 130 -8.95 16.10 -3.13
N ASP A 131 -9.34 16.56 -1.94
CA ASP A 131 -9.08 17.90 -1.46
C ASP A 131 -7.91 17.90 -0.46
N ILE A 132 -6.80 18.49 -0.90
CA ILE A 132 -5.59 18.62 -0.07
C ILE A 132 -5.32 20.08 0.32
N ARG A 133 -6.24 21.01 0.02
CA ARG A 133 -6.06 22.45 0.30
C ARG A 133 -5.74 22.72 1.77
N HIS A 134 -6.35 21.96 2.69
CA HIS A 134 -6.11 22.14 4.11
C HIS A 134 -4.66 21.81 4.52
N PHE A 135 -4.03 20.81 3.88
CA PHE A 135 -2.61 20.54 4.08
C PHE A 135 -1.75 21.68 3.54
N LEU A 136 -2.06 22.18 2.33
CA LEU A 136 -1.31 23.28 1.71
C LEU A 136 -1.38 24.57 2.56
N TRP A 137 -2.57 24.92 3.07
CA TRP A 137 -2.75 26.07 3.95
C TRP A 137 -2.02 25.95 5.29
N LEU A 138 -1.75 24.73 5.73
CA LEU A 138 -0.94 24.45 6.93
C LEU A 138 0.57 24.36 6.62
N GLY A 139 0.99 24.72 5.40
CA GLY A 139 2.38 24.76 4.99
C GLY A 139 2.99 23.42 4.60
N TRP A 140 2.16 22.38 4.34
CA TRP A 140 2.65 21.12 3.78
C TRP A 140 2.98 21.29 2.30
N LYS A 141 3.97 20.54 1.81
CA LYS A 141 4.24 20.35 0.39
C LYS A 141 3.50 19.15 -0.11
N SER A 142 3.13 19.15 -1.39
CA SER A 142 2.46 18.02 -2.00
C SER A 142 2.99 17.75 -3.39
N TYR A 143 2.92 16.47 -3.79
CA TYR A 143 3.09 16.02 -5.17
C TYR A 143 2.14 14.85 -5.45
N ALA A 144 1.82 14.66 -6.74
CA ALA A 144 1.03 13.53 -7.18
C ALA A 144 1.90 12.28 -7.30
N SER A 145 1.35 11.16 -6.88
CA SER A 145 1.87 9.81 -7.13
C SER A 145 0.75 8.97 -7.73
N TYR A 146 1.05 7.79 -8.24
CA TYR A 146 0.09 7.04 -9.04
C TYR A 146 0.09 5.56 -8.67
N THR A 147 -1.09 4.95 -8.77
CA THR A 147 -1.25 3.50 -8.81
C THR A 147 -2.07 3.08 -10.03
N TYR A 148 -2.09 1.78 -10.33
CA TYR A 148 -2.99 1.19 -11.31
C TYR A 148 -4.05 0.35 -10.63
N GLU A 149 -5.31 0.59 -10.95
CA GLU A 149 -6.44 -0.25 -10.54
C GLU A 149 -7.04 -0.97 -11.75
N ILE A 150 -7.51 -2.19 -11.53
CA ILE A 150 -8.28 -2.97 -12.49
C ILE A 150 -9.68 -3.18 -11.94
N ASN A 151 -10.69 -2.91 -12.76
CA ASN A 151 -12.08 -3.25 -12.47
C ASN A 151 -12.30 -4.73 -12.81
N LEU A 152 -12.73 -5.51 -11.81
CA LEU A 152 -12.90 -6.97 -11.89
C LEU A 152 -14.35 -7.41 -12.14
N VAL A 153 -15.30 -6.48 -12.31
CA VAL A 153 -16.74 -6.79 -12.40
C VAL A 153 -17.06 -7.65 -13.61
N ASN A 154 -16.38 -7.42 -14.75
CA ASN A 154 -16.59 -8.20 -15.98
C ASN A 154 -15.23 -8.66 -16.56
N ILE A 155 -14.86 -9.87 -16.26
CA ILE A 155 -13.56 -10.45 -16.68
C ILE A 155 -13.49 -10.68 -18.21
N LYS A 156 -14.62 -10.99 -18.86
CA LYS A 156 -14.65 -11.16 -20.32
C LYS A 156 -14.38 -9.84 -21.03
N ASP A 157 -15.07 -8.78 -20.62
CA ASP A 157 -14.85 -7.43 -21.13
C ASP A 157 -13.42 -6.93 -20.80
N LEU A 158 -12.91 -7.23 -19.61
CA LEU A 158 -11.54 -6.91 -19.23
C LEU A 158 -10.54 -7.57 -20.18
N TRP A 159 -10.69 -8.86 -20.47
CA TRP A 159 -9.86 -9.58 -21.43
C TRP A 159 -9.85 -8.89 -22.80
N GLU A 160 -11.04 -8.53 -23.32
CA GLU A 160 -11.12 -7.87 -24.63
C GLU A 160 -10.37 -6.54 -24.69
N ARG A 161 -10.43 -5.76 -23.61
CA ARG A 161 -9.78 -4.44 -23.50
C ARG A 161 -8.26 -4.49 -23.23
N MET A 162 -7.71 -5.64 -22.83
CA MET A 162 -6.28 -5.79 -22.61
C MET A 162 -5.48 -5.58 -23.91
N ASP A 163 -4.25 -5.10 -23.76
CA ASP A 163 -3.33 -4.91 -24.88
C ASP A 163 -3.03 -6.25 -25.55
N LYS A 164 -2.78 -6.22 -26.86
CA LYS A 164 -2.43 -7.41 -27.66
C LYS A 164 -1.18 -8.09 -27.15
N ASP A 165 -0.19 -7.30 -26.71
CA ASP A 165 1.07 -7.81 -26.16
C ASP A 165 0.85 -8.64 -24.89
N ALA A 166 0.00 -8.18 -23.97
CA ALA A 166 -0.33 -8.95 -22.78
C ALA A 166 -1.02 -10.27 -23.12
N LYS A 167 -2.01 -10.25 -24.01
CA LYS A 167 -2.69 -11.47 -24.50
C LYS A 167 -1.70 -12.44 -25.17
N TYR A 168 -0.79 -11.91 -25.98
CA TYR A 168 0.24 -12.71 -26.64
C TYR A 168 1.15 -13.40 -25.61
N GLU A 169 1.66 -12.67 -24.63
CA GLU A 169 2.56 -13.23 -23.61
C GLU A 169 1.83 -14.26 -22.71
N ILE A 170 0.54 -14.04 -22.37
CA ILE A 170 -0.29 -15.03 -21.66
C ILE A 170 -0.42 -16.32 -22.48
N ASN A 171 -0.75 -16.22 -23.77
CA ASN A 171 -0.91 -17.38 -24.64
C ASN A 171 0.42 -18.10 -24.88
N LYS A 172 1.53 -17.37 -25.00
CA LYS A 172 2.87 -17.90 -25.08
C LYS A 172 3.22 -18.70 -23.82
N ALA A 173 2.91 -18.20 -22.62
CA ALA A 173 3.13 -18.93 -21.38
C ALA A 173 2.34 -20.25 -21.35
N LYS A 174 1.07 -20.23 -21.75
CA LYS A 174 0.23 -21.43 -21.85
C LYS A 174 0.81 -22.45 -22.83
N LYS A 175 1.28 -22.02 -24.02
CA LYS A 175 1.91 -22.89 -25.03
C LYS A 175 3.23 -23.51 -24.53
N ASN A 176 3.93 -22.84 -23.63
CA ASN A 176 5.16 -23.35 -23.01
C ASN A 176 4.88 -24.17 -21.73
N ASN A 177 3.63 -24.59 -21.52
CA ASN A 177 3.21 -25.40 -20.37
C ASN A 177 3.59 -24.73 -19.02
N VAL A 178 3.44 -23.40 -18.93
CA VAL A 178 3.55 -22.69 -17.66
C VAL A 178 2.25 -22.89 -16.87
N GLU A 179 2.36 -23.42 -15.66
CA GLU A 179 1.25 -23.70 -14.76
C GLU A 179 1.29 -22.78 -13.55
N ILE A 180 0.11 -22.39 -13.07
CA ILE A 180 0.00 -21.56 -11.88
C ILE A 180 -0.46 -22.42 -10.69
N SER A 181 0.23 -22.29 -9.57
CA SER A 181 -0.12 -22.95 -8.31
C SER A 181 -0.15 -21.97 -7.14
N GLU A 182 -1.03 -22.24 -6.17
CA GLU A 182 -0.97 -21.59 -4.85
C GLU A 182 0.05 -22.32 -3.97
N SER A 183 0.72 -21.58 -3.09
CA SER A 183 1.71 -22.12 -2.18
C SER A 183 1.75 -21.34 -0.85
N LYS A 184 2.35 -21.98 0.16
CA LYS A 184 2.71 -21.32 1.42
C LYS A 184 4.22 -21.20 1.61
N ASP A 185 5.00 -21.59 0.61
CA ASP A 185 6.47 -21.57 0.64
C ASP A 185 7.00 -20.17 0.34
N ILE A 186 7.08 -19.35 1.37
CA ILE A 186 7.60 -17.97 1.26
C ILE A 186 9.11 -17.95 0.97
N ASP A 187 9.87 -18.96 1.39
CA ASP A 187 11.31 -19.01 1.17
C ASP A 187 11.62 -19.21 -0.32
N LYS A 188 10.83 -20.02 -1.01
CA LYS A 188 10.90 -20.16 -2.46
C LYS A 188 10.63 -18.83 -3.19
N PHE A 189 9.68 -18.03 -2.69
CA PHE A 189 9.44 -16.68 -3.21
C PHE A 189 10.63 -15.75 -2.97
N LEU A 190 11.22 -15.79 -1.78
CA LEU A 190 12.36 -14.94 -1.42
C LEU A 190 13.60 -15.22 -2.26
N ILE A 191 13.81 -16.48 -2.70
CA ILE A 191 14.87 -16.85 -3.65
C ILE A 191 14.65 -16.16 -5.00
N LEU A 192 13.42 -16.17 -5.55
CA LEU A 192 13.08 -15.44 -6.78
C LEU A 192 13.22 -13.93 -6.61
N TYR A 193 12.82 -13.43 -5.45
CA TYR A 193 12.92 -12.01 -5.12
C TYR A 193 14.38 -11.55 -5.17
N GLU A 194 15.30 -12.30 -4.58
CA GLU A 194 16.74 -12.03 -4.68
C GLU A 194 17.24 -12.04 -6.13
N LYS A 195 16.91 -13.07 -6.90
CA LYS A 195 17.31 -13.17 -8.31
C LYS A 195 16.88 -11.94 -9.13
N THR A 196 15.68 -11.42 -8.85
CA THR A 196 15.15 -10.23 -9.53
C THR A 196 16.03 -9.00 -9.33
N PHE A 197 16.58 -8.78 -8.13
CA PHE A 197 17.41 -7.61 -7.81
C PHE A 197 18.89 -7.80 -8.15
N LEU A 198 19.44 -9.00 -7.95
CA LEU A 198 20.83 -9.30 -8.26
C LEU A 198 21.18 -9.03 -9.74
N LYS A 199 20.30 -9.41 -10.65
CA LYS A 199 20.53 -9.14 -12.10
C LYS A 199 20.49 -7.66 -12.45
N GLN A 200 19.79 -6.85 -11.66
CA GLN A 200 19.72 -5.39 -11.86
C GLN A 200 20.85 -4.64 -11.17
N ASN A 201 21.84 -5.32 -10.59
CA ASN A 201 22.86 -4.75 -9.70
C ASN A 201 22.27 -3.83 -8.63
N SER A 202 21.06 -4.12 -8.19
CA SER A 202 20.31 -3.33 -7.21
C SER A 202 20.30 -4.04 -5.85
N LYS A 203 20.41 -3.25 -4.78
CA LYS A 203 20.21 -3.79 -3.43
C LYS A 203 18.76 -4.22 -3.26
N ILE A 204 18.55 -5.33 -2.54
CA ILE A 204 17.21 -5.76 -2.14
C ILE A 204 16.63 -4.68 -1.23
N PRO A 205 15.49 -4.05 -1.59
CA PRO A 205 14.98 -2.88 -0.88
C PRO A 205 14.39 -3.22 0.50
N LEU A 206 14.05 -4.50 0.73
CA LEU A 206 13.37 -4.95 1.94
C LEU A 206 14.10 -6.12 2.59
N ASN A 207 14.11 -6.12 3.92
CA ASN A 207 14.61 -7.24 4.70
C ASN A 207 13.73 -8.48 4.44
N LYS A 208 14.37 -9.61 4.09
CA LYS A 208 13.68 -10.88 3.83
C LYS A 208 12.94 -11.43 5.05
N ASP A 209 13.50 -11.24 6.24
CA ASP A 209 12.87 -11.69 7.48
C ASP A 209 11.58 -10.92 7.75
N PHE A 210 11.54 -9.62 7.42
CA PHE A 210 10.30 -8.85 7.48
C PHE A 210 9.24 -9.40 6.52
N ILE A 211 9.60 -9.71 5.28
CA ILE A 211 8.65 -10.29 4.30
C ILE A 211 8.13 -11.64 4.81
N ARG A 212 8.99 -12.46 5.41
CA ARG A 212 8.63 -13.75 5.99
C ARG A 212 7.65 -13.60 7.15
N GLU A 213 7.93 -12.70 8.09
CA GLU A 213 7.05 -12.44 9.23
C GLU A 213 5.71 -11.82 8.79
N MET A 214 5.72 -10.85 7.89
CA MET A 214 4.50 -10.31 7.29
C MET A 214 3.64 -11.43 6.67
N PHE A 215 4.24 -12.29 5.86
CA PHE A 215 3.52 -13.41 5.24
C PHE A 215 2.90 -14.34 6.29
N LYS A 216 3.64 -14.74 7.34
CA LYS A 216 3.12 -15.57 8.43
C LYS A 216 1.91 -14.95 9.11
N ILE A 217 1.97 -13.66 9.42
CA ILE A 217 0.87 -12.93 10.05
C ILE A 217 -0.34 -12.91 9.11
N LEU A 218 -0.16 -12.52 7.86
CA LEU A 218 -1.27 -12.36 6.91
C LEU A 218 -1.91 -13.69 6.51
N ILE A 219 -1.12 -14.76 6.33
CA ILE A 219 -1.64 -16.09 5.95
C ILE A 219 -2.45 -16.71 7.10
N SER A 220 -2.03 -16.53 8.36
CA SER A 220 -2.77 -17.02 9.53
C SER A 220 -4.14 -16.34 9.70
N ARG A 221 -4.29 -15.12 9.19
CA ARG A 221 -5.53 -14.34 9.19
C ARG A 221 -6.33 -14.48 7.90
N GLY A 222 -5.88 -15.31 6.94
CA GLY A 222 -6.55 -15.48 5.65
C GLY A 222 -6.60 -14.20 4.81
N LYS A 223 -5.60 -13.32 4.95
CA LYS A 223 -5.55 -12.00 4.27
C LYS A 223 -4.54 -11.95 3.14
N CYS A 224 -3.92 -13.06 2.77
CA CYS A 224 -3.02 -13.15 1.63
C CYS A 224 -3.07 -14.49 0.93
N LYS A 225 -2.55 -14.51 -0.31
CA LYS A 225 -2.22 -15.71 -1.09
C LYS A 225 -0.90 -15.49 -1.81
N LEU A 226 -0.11 -16.56 -1.86
CA LEU A 226 1.12 -16.63 -2.63
C LEU A 226 0.90 -17.56 -3.83
N TYR A 227 1.21 -17.06 -5.02
CA TYR A 227 1.07 -17.77 -6.29
C TYR A 227 2.43 -17.93 -6.95
N PHE A 228 2.64 -19.06 -7.62
CA PHE A 228 3.81 -19.34 -8.43
C PHE A 228 3.43 -19.74 -9.85
N ALA A 229 4.23 -19.30 -10.82
CA ALA A 229 4.25 -19.81 -12.16
C ALA A 229 5.43 -20.78 -12.31
N ASN A 230 5.14 -22.02 -12.71
CA ASN A 230 6.09 -23.12 -12.77
C ASN A 230 6.18 -23.67 -14.20
N ILE A 231 7.35 -24.19 -14.57
CA ILE A 231 7.54 -25.02 -15.76
C ILE A 231 7.80 -26.45 -15.28
N LYS A 232 7.12 -27.44 -15.89
CA LYS A 232 7.37 -28.88 -15.64
C LYS A 232 7.49 -29.23 -14.16
N GLU A 233 6.42 -29.01 -13.39
CA GLU A 233 6.24 -29.39 -11.98
C GLU A 233 7.34 -28.96 -10.97
N LYS A 234 8.52 -28.50 -11.42
CA LYS A 234 9.68 -28.31 -10.54
C LYS A 234 10.34 -26.93 -10.60
N GLU A 235 10.32 -26.26 -11.72
CA GLU A 235 11.05 -24.99 -11.87
C GLU A 235 10.11 -23.80 -11.75
N THR A 236 10.22 -23.09 -10.62
CA THR A 236 9.47 -21.85 -10.39
C THR A 236 10.19 -20.67 -11.02
N ILE A 237 9.50 -20.00 -11.95
CA ILE A 237 10.05 -18.89 -12.74
C ILE A 237 9.45 -17.55 -12.43
N SER A 238 8.29 -17.50 -11.75
CA SER A 238 7.69 -16.28 -11.24
C SER A 238 6.87 -16.56 -10.00
N GLY A 239 6.72 -15.55 -9.14
CA GLY A 239 5.90 -15.61 -7.95
C GLY A 239 5.29 -14.25 -7.63
N ALA A 240 4.12 -14.25 -6.99
CA ALA A 240 3.45 -13.04 -6.55
C ALA A 240 2.68 -13.23 -5.26
N LEU A 241 2.78 -12.26 -4.37
CA LEU A 241 2.02 -12.15 -3.14
C LEU A 241 0.89 -11.14 -3.32
N THR A 242 -0.34 -11.62 -3.18
CA THR A 242 -1.56 -10.81 -3.19
C THR A 242 -2.15 -10.77 -1.80
N ILE A 243 -2.51 -9.59 -1.35
CA ILE A 243 -3.16 -9.33 -0.06
C ILE A 243 -4.50 -8.63 -0.28
N TRP A 244 -5.35 -8.58 0.75
CA TRP A 244 -6.66 -7.91 0.62
C TRP A 244 -7.22 -7.45 1.96
N ASP A 245 -8.07 -6.43 1.88
CA ASP A 245 -9.03 -6.06 2.93
C ASP A 245 -10.45 -6.54 2.57
N ASN A 246 -11.47 -5.88 3.12
CA ASN A 246 -12.86 -6.21 2.81
C ASN A 246 -13.39 -5.49 1.55
N LYS A 247 -12.62 -4.54 0.98
CA LYS A 247 -13.02 -3.68 -0.14
C LYS A 247 -12.34 -4.05 -1.45
N LYS A 248 -11.02 -4.33 -1.42
CA LYS A 248 -10.23 -4.62 -2.62
C LYS A 248 -9.01 -5.51 -2.34
N ALA A 249 -8.48 -6.09 -3.41
CA ALA A 249 -7.22 -6.81 -3.39
C ALA A 249 -6.05 -5.91 -3.81
N TYR A 250 -4.82 -6.31 -3.44
CA TYR A 250 -3.58 -5.63 -3.76
C TYR A 250 -2.54 -6.61 -4.27
N TYR A 251 -1.97 -6.36 -5.44
CA TYR A 251 -0.83 -7.08 -5.99
C TYR A 251 0.45 -6.51 -5.38
N LEU A 252 0.77 -6.98 -4.16
CA LEU A 252 1.73 -6.29 -3.28
C LEU A 252 3.19 -6.51 -3.67
N LEU A 253 3.59 -7.77 -3.89
CA LEU A 253 4.94 -8.14 -4.25
C LEU A 253 4.93 -9.11 -5.43
N ALA A 254 5.89 -8.94 -6.33
CA ALA A 254 6.13 -9.89 -7.41
C ALA A 254 7.63 -10.06 -7.65
N ALA A 255 7.99 -11.25 -8.07
CA ALA A 255 9.36 -11.63 -8.40
C ALA A 255 9.36 -12.57 -9.60
N SER A 256 10.44 -12.53 -10.38
CA SER A 256 10.59 -13.45 -11.53
C SER A 256 12.06 -13.76 -11.79
N ASP A 257 12.29 -14.92 -12.37
CA ASP A 257 13.60 -15.24 -12.95
C ASP A 257 13.78 -14.43 -14.24
N PRO A 258 14.68 -13.45 -14.26
CA PRO A 258 14.84 -12.56 -15.40
C PRO A 258 15.49 -13.21 -16.62
N THR A 259 15.94 -14.47 -16.50
CA THR A 259 16.50 -15.25 -17.62
C THR A 259 15.39 -15.96 -18.42
N MET A 260 14.24 -16.19 -17.80
CA MET A 260 13.11 -16.93 -18.36
C MET A 260 12.06 -16.00 -18.97
N LYS A 261 12.14 -15.76 -20.29
CA LYS A 261 11.23 -14.87 -21.03
C LYS A 261 10.05 -15.63 -21.64
N LEU A 262 9.28 -16.33 -20.80
CA LEU A 262 8.17 -17.20 -21.24
C LEU A 262 6.77 -16.62 -21.02
N GLY A 263 6.65 -15.32 -20.72
CA GLY A 263 5.36 -14.70 -20.46
C GLY A 263 4.76 -15.06 -19.09
N ALA A 264 5.52 -15.73 -18.22
CA ALA A 264 5.03 -16.27 -16.95
C ALA A 264 4.42 -15.20 -16.03
N ASN A 265 4.99 -13.99 -15.97
CA ASN A 265 4.46 -12.88 -15.17
C ASN A 265 3.07 -12.45 -15.66
N TYR A 266 2.84 -12.47 -16.96
CA TYR A 266 1.56 -12.10 -17.56
C TYR A 266 0.49 -13.14 -17.23
N LEU A 267 0.81 -14.43 -17.38
CA LEU A 267 -0.09 -15.51 -17.02
C LEU A 267 -0.39 -15.52 -15.51
N LEU A 268 0.63 -15.27 -14.67
CA LEU A 268 0.51 -15.21 -13.22
C LEU A 268 -0.44 -14.07 -12.79
N LEU A 269 -0.24 -12.86 -13.31
CA LEU A 269 -1.11 -11.73 -12.98
C LEU A 269 -2.53 -11.94 -13.51
N TRP A 270 -2.69 -12.50 -14.72
CA TRP A 270 -4.02 -12.84 -15.25
C TRP A 270 -4.75 -13.84 -14.36
N HIS A 271 -4.09 -14.92 -13.94
CA HIS A 271 -4.65 -15.90 -13.01
C HIS A 271 -5.08 -15.25 -11.67
N ILE A 272 -4.26 -14.34 -11.13
CA ILE A 272 -4.61 -13.59 -9.92
C ILE A 272 -5.84 -12.73 -10.15
N ILE A 273 -5.95 -12.04 -11.28
CA ILE A 273 -7.12 -11.23 -11.68
C ILE A 273 -8.37 -12.11 -11.70
N GLU A 274 -8.35 -13.26 -12.38
CA GLU A 274 -9.47 -14.21 -12.43
C GLU A 274 -9.85 -14.74 -11.03
N ASN A 275 -8.85 -15.00 -10.17
CA ASN A 275 -9.10 -15.50 -8.82
C ASN A 275 -9.72 -14.43 -7.91
N MET A 276 -9.19 -13.20 -7.96
CA MET A 276 -9.66 -12.08 -7.14
C MET A 276 -11.03 -11.56 -7.59
N SER A 277 -11.40 -11.69 -8.87
CA SER A 277 -12.72 -11.26 -9.37
C SER A 277 -13.89 -12.02 -8.75
N ARG A 278 -13.65 -13.21 -8.20
CA ARG A 278 -14.67 -13.98 -7.48
C ARG A 278 -15.09 -13.37 -6.14
N LYS A 279 -14.26 -12.44 -5.62
CA LYS A 279 -14.46 -11.88 -4.27
C LYS A 279 -14.46 -10.35 -4.25
N PHE A 280 -13.76 -9.72 -5.18
CA PHE A 280 -13.56 -8.27 -5.21
C PHE A 280 -13.98 -7.67 -6.54
N THR A 281 -14.40 -6.42 -6.50
CA THR A 281 -14.69 -5.62 -7.70
C THR A 281 -13.47 -4.87 -8.23
N THR A 282 -12.40 -4.79 -7.43
CA THR A 282 -11.20 -4.02 -7.78
C THR A 282 -9.95 -4.71 -7.24
N ILE A 283 -8.88 -4.69 -8.03
CA ILE A 283 -7.51 -4.99 -7.59
C ILE A 283 -6.62 -3.78 -7.88
N ASP A 284 -5.85 -3.38 -6.87
CA ASP A 284 -4.81 -2.36 -6.96
C ASP A 284 -3.46 -3.05 -7.25
N LEU A 285 -2.78 -2.65 -8.31
CA LEU A 285 -1.49 -3.22 -8.69
C LEU A 285 -0.30 -2.60 -7.94
N VAL A 286 -0.55 -1.72 -6.99
CA VAL A 286 0.41 -1.07 -6.08
C VAL A 286 1.60 -0.42 -6.80
N GLY A 287 1.48 0.89 -6.99
CA GLY A 287 2.55 1.73 -7.56
C GLY A 287 2.64 1.71 -9.08
N ALA A 288 2.64 2.93 -9.64
CA ALA A 288 2.77 3.22 -11.06
C ALA A 288 3.79 4.35 -11.30
N ASN A 289 4.86 4.39 -10.47
CA ASN A 289 5.82 5.49 -10.52
C ASN A 289 7.20 5.06 -11.06
N ILE A 290 7.40 3.76 -11.36
CA ILE A 290 8.66 3.21 -11.88
C ILE A 290 8.46 2.82 -13.35
N PRO A 291 9.15 3.50 -14.31
CA PRO A 291 8.88 3.34 -15.76
C PRO A 291 8.87 1.89 -16.28
N ASN A 292 9.82 1.07 -15.85
CA ASN A 292 9.91 -0.33 -16.29
C ASN A 292 8.74 -1.20 -15.80
N ILE A 293 8.20 -0.90 -14.60
CA ILE A 293 7.06 -1.60 -14.02
C ILE A 293 5.75 -1.12 -14.65
N VAL A 294 5.68 0.17 -14.98
CA VAL A 294 4.52 0.79 -15.66
C VAL A 294 4.20 0.10 -16.97
N LYS A 295 5.23 -0.20 -17.79
CA LYS A 295 5.02 -0.85 -19.09
C LYS A 295 4.22 -2.15 -18.96
N PHE A 296 4.60 -3.02 -18.02
CA PHE A 296 3.93 -4.30 -17.76
C PHE A 296 2.50 -4.11 -17.23
N LYS A 297 2.33 -3.26 -16.20
CA LYS A 297 1.04 -3.13 -15.51
C LYS A 297 -0.04 -2.50 -16.38
N ARG A 298 0.29 -1.48 -17.19
CA ARG A 298 -0.69 -0.76 -18.03
C ARG A 298 -1.37 -1.64 -19.08
N GLU A 299 -0.72 -2.73 -19.52
CA GLU A 299 -1.21 -3.61 -20.57
C GLU A 299 -2.43 -4.44 -20.16
N PHE A 300 -2.80 -4.46 -18.87
CA PHE A 300 -3.94 -5.20 -18.32
C PHE A 300 -5.24 -4.38 -18.26
N ALA A 301 -5.46 -3.46 -19.20
CA ALA A 301 -6.63 -2.57 -19.24
C ALA A 301 -6.83 -1.81 -17.91
N THR A 302 -5.76 -1.35 -17.32
CA THR A 302 -5.72 -0.66 -16.04
C THR A 302 -6.25 0.76 -16.13
N LYS A 303 -6.74 1.27 -15.00
CA LYS A 303 -7.02 2.69 -14.79
C LYS A 303 -5.89 3.31 -13.97
N LEU A 304 -5.25 4.35 -14.50
CA LEU A 304 -4.29 5.15 -13.74
C LEU A 304 -5.04 5.98 -12.68
N VAL A 305 -4.67 5.80 -11.42
CA VAL A 305 -5.33 6.46 -10.28
C VAL A 305 -4.31 7.34 -9.55
N PRO A 306 -4.49 8.68 -9.57
CA PRO A 306 -3.63 9.58 -8.81
C PRO A 306 -3.99 9.56 -7.33
N TYR A 307 -2.96 9.69 -6.50
CA TYR A 307 -3.07 10.01 -5.08
C TYR A 307 -2.04 11.05 -4.69
N TYR A 308 -2.25 11.70 -3.55
CA TYR A 308 -1.35 12.76 -3.11
C TYR A 308 -0.41 12.27 -2.02
N VAL A 309 0.85 12.65 -2.15
CA VAL A 309 1.81 12.60 -1.07
C VAL A 309 1.94 14.00 -0.49
N VAL A 310 1.80 14.12 0.82
CA VAL A 310 1.95 15.39 1.54
C VAL A 310 3.09 15.29 2.54
N GLU A 311 3.97 16.30 2.55
CA GLU A 311 5.19 16.30 3.38
C GLU A 311 5.34 17.61 4.15
N LYS A 312 5.84 17.52 5.40
CA LYS A 312 6.15 18.67 6.24
C LYS A 312 7.49 18.51 6.94
N TYR A 313 8.24 19.59 7.03
CA TYR A 313 9.59 19.63 7.64
C TYR A 313 9.63 20.71 8.72
N LYS A 314 10.17 20.41 9.91
CA LYS A 314 10.33 21.40 10.97
C LYS A 314 11.43 22.44 10.70
N PRO A 315 12.70 22.07 10.70
CA PRO A 315 13.80 23.00 10.41
C PRO A 315 14.35 22.83 8.99
N THR A 316 14.95 23.90 8.47
CA THR A 316 15.60 23.89 7.15
C THR A 316 16.71 22.82 7.05
N LEU A 317 17.41 22.57 8.15
CA LEU A 317 18.45 21.53 8.23
C LEU A 317 17.91 20.12 7.92
N VAL A 318 16.73 19.76 8.44
CA VAL A 318 16.10 18.45 8.16
C VAL A 318 15.80 18.30 6.68
N LYS A 319 15.36 19.37 6.03
CA LYS A 319 15.09 19.38 4.58
C LYS A 319 16.36 19.11 3.78
N ILE A 320 17.48 19.73 4.16
CA ILE A 320 18.80 19.54 3.52
C ILE A 320 19.28 18.10 3.73
N LEU A 321 19.30 17.62 4.97
CA LEU A 321 19.72 16.26 5.30
C LEU A 321 18.86 15.20 4.59
N TYR A 322 17.56 15.42 4.51
CA TYR A 322 16.66 14.50 3.83
C TYR A 322 16.86 14.54 2.30
N SER A 323 17.12 15.71 1.72
CA SER A 323 17.46 15.84 0.29
C SER A 323 18.76 15.10 -0.05
N ILE A 324 19.77 15.17 0.82
CA ILE A 324 21.03 14.43 0.69
C ILE A 324 20.77 12.93 0.81
N TYR A 325 19.98 12.52 1.80
CA TYR A 325 19.61 11.12 2.00
C TYR A 325 18.89 10.53 0.78
N LYS A 326 17.91 11.24 0.21
CA LYS A 326 17.23 10.80 -1.03
C LYS A 326 18.20 10.64 -2.21
N LYS A 327 19.14 11.56 -2.39
CA LYS A 327 20.16 11.48 -3.46
C LYS A 327 21.08 10.26 -3.30
N ILE A 328 21.50 9.96 -2.07
CA ILE A 328 22.39 8.82 -1.78
C ILE A 328 21.68 7.49 -1.98
N HIS A 329 20.40 7.39 -1.65
CA HIS A 329 19.63 6.16 -1.66
C HIS A 329 18.73 6.00 -2.90
N LYS A 330 18.82 6.95 -3.86
CA LYS A 330 18.03 6.95 -5.13
C LYS A 330 16.53 6.64 -4.91
N LEU A 331 15.94 7.18 -3.85
CA LEU A 331 14.51 7.11 -3.57
C LEU A 331 13.77 8.23 -4.33
#